data_5e886b93376ab4221854eb2444a9a2de
#
_entry.id   5e886b93376ab4221854eb2444a9a2de
#
_cell.length_a   1.000
_cell.length_b   1.000
_cell.length_c   1.000
_cell.angle_alpha   90.00
_cell.angle_beta   90.00
_cell.angle_gamma   90.00
#
_symmetry.space_group_name_H-M   'P 1'
#
loop_
_entity.id
_entity.type
_entity.pdbx_description
1 polymer ?
#
loop_
_entity_poly.entity_id
_entity_poly.type
_entity_poly.pdbx_seq_one_letter_code
_entity_poly.pdbx_strand_id
1 'polypeptide(L)' 'MECEERCAEAAKGGHLEVLKWARAHCCPWDQWTRQLAEEEGHLELLQWAVEHGAP' A
#
# COMPACT_ATOMS: atom_id res chain seq x y z
N MET A 1 1.56 -14.09 10.76
CA MET A 1 1.98 -12.78 10.26
C MET A 1 0.85 -12.13 9.49
N GLU A 2 0.57 -10.90 9.82
CA GLU A 2 -0.58 -10.20 9.24
C GLU A 2 -0.20 -9.47 7.96
N CYS A 3 -0.71 -9.94 6.83
CA CYS A 3 -0.46 -9.27 5.56
C CYS A 3 -1.01 -7.86 5.54
N GLU A 4 -2.15 -7.65 6.18
CA GLU A 4 -2.77 -6.34 6.20
C GLU A 4 -1.87 -5.28 6.81
N GLU A 5 -1.17 -5.64 7.86
CA GLU A 5 -0.27 -4.71 8.52
C GLU A 5 0.90 -4.34 7.62
N ARG A 6 1.37 -5.30 6.84
CA ARG A 6 2.48 -5.04 5.93
C ARG A 6 2.12 -4.01 4.89
N CYS A 7 0.94 -4.15 4.31
CA CYS A 7 0.48 -3.19 3.31
C CYS A 7 0.32 -1.81 3.91
N ALA A 8 -0.27 -1.74 5.09
CA ALA A 8 -0.49 -0.45 5.75
C ALA A 8 0.85 0.22 6.11
N GLU A 9 1.78 -0.55 6.65
CA GLU A 9 3.08 0.01 7.01
C GLU A 9 3.86 0.46 5.78
N ALA A 10 3.78 -0.31 4.71
CA ALA A 10 4.44 0.07 3.47
C ALA A 10 3.88 1.38 2.94
N ALA A 11 2.57 1.53 2.99
CA ALA A 11 1.93 2.76 2.54
C ALA A 11 2.31 3.94 3.41
N LYS A 12 2.35 3.73 4.71
CA LYS A 12 2.68 4.79 5.65
C LYS A 12 4.10 5.27 5.48
N GLY A 13 5.02 4.34 5.28
CA GLY A 13 6.43 4.67 5.15
C GLY A 13 6.87 4.97 3.71
N GLY A 14 5.97 4.83 2.75
CA GLY A 14 6.31 5.07 1.37
C GLY A 14 7.18 4.00 0.74
N HIS A 15 7.09 2.79 1.25
CA HIS A 15 7.91 1.68 0.77
C HIS A 15 7.22 0.95 -0.38
N LEU A 16 7.30 1.51 -1.56
CA LEU A 16 6.63 0.97 -2.73
C LEU A 16 7.09 -0.46 -3.04
N GLU A 17 8.38 -0.73 -2.91
CA GLU A 17 8.91 -2.06 -3.16
C GLU A 17 8.29 -3.10 -2.24
N VAL A 18 8.15 -2.74 -0.96
CA VAL A 18 7.53 -3.64 0.01
C VAL A 18 6.07 -3.85 -0.31
N LEU A 19 5.39 -2.80 -0.73
CA LEU A 19 3.98 -2.90 -1.10
C LEU A 19 3.79 -3.83 -2.30
N LYS A 20 4.65 -3.70 -3.29
CA LYS A 20 4.60 -4.57 -4.46
C LYS A 20 4.81 -6.02 -4.06
N TRP A 21 5.79 -6.24 -3.17
CA TRP A 21 6.06 -7.58 -2.67
C TRP A 21 4.85 -8.15 -1.95
N ALA A 22 4.25 -7.35 -1.08
CA ALA A 22 3.09 -7.78 -0.32
C ALA A 22 1.92 -8.14 -1.24
N ARG A 23 1.70 -7.33 -2.26
CA ARG A 23 0.63 -7.61 -3.21
C ARG A 23 0.89 -8.89 -4.00
N ALA A 24 2.16 -9.12 -4.34
CA ALA A 24 2.53 -10.35 -5.05
C ALA A 24 2.25 -11.59 -4.19
N HIS A 25 2.26 -11.44 -2.89
CA HIS A 25 1.98 -12.53 -1.96
C HIS A 25 0.53 -12.55 -1.49
N CYS A 26 -0.34 -11.94 -2.28
CA CYS A 26 -1.78 -11.96 -2.04
C CYS A 26 -2.21 -11.25 -0.76
N CYS A 27 -1.46 -10.25 -0.34
CA CYS A 27 -1.89 -9.44 0.77
C CYS A 27 -3.06 -8.55 0.34
N PRO A 28 -4.20 -8.66 1.00
CA PRO A 28 -5.30 -7.75 0.67
C PRO A 28 -4.98 -6.36 1.17
N TRP A 29 -5.34 -5.38 0.39
CA TRP A 29 -5.25 -4.02 0.85
C TRP A 29 -6.65 -3.42 0.92
N ASP A 30 -6.80 -2.40 1.74
CA ASP A 30 -8.07 -1.75 1.91
C ASP A 30 -7.89 -0.25 1.76
N GLN A 31 -8.93 0.50 2.09
CA GLN A 31 -8.85 1.95 1.92
C GLN A 31 -7.78 2.58 2.81
N TRP A 32 -7.35 1.90 3.86
CA TRP A 32 -6.29 2.42 4.72
C TRP A 32 -4.98 2.57 3.97
N THR A 33 -4.65 1.59 3.13
CA THR A 33 -3.42 1.64 2.36
C THR A 33 -3.36 2.91 1.53
N ARG A 34 -4.43 3.18 0.82
CA ARG A 34 -4.51 4.36 -0.02
C ARG A 34 -4.53 5.63 0.82
N GLN A 35 -5.31 5.62 1.89
CA GLN A 35 -5.44 6.78 2.75
C GLN A 35 -4.12 7.16 3.40
N LEU A 36 -3.39 6.18 3.89
CA LEU A 36 -2.09 6.44 4.51
C LEU A 36 -1.10 7.00 3.50
N ALA A 37 -1.10 6.46 2.29
CA ALA A 37 -0.23 6.98 1.25
C ALA A 37 -0.56 8.44 0.95
N GLU A 38 -1.83 8.75 0.92
CA GLU A 38 -2.29 10.11 0.63
C GLU A 38 -1.91 11.06 1.77
N GLU A 39 -2.14 10.65 3.00
CA GLU A 39 -1.84 11.48 4.16
C GLU A 39 -0.35 11.74 4.31
N GLU A 40 0.46 10.75 3.99
CA GLU A 40 1.90 10.89 4.10
C GLU A 40 2.54 11.52 2.86
N GLY A 41 1.75 11.78 1.84
CA GLY A 41 2.23 12.42 0.64
C GLY A 41 3.04 11.54 -0.29
N HIS A 42 2.86 10.22 -0.19
CA HIS A 42 3.58 9.29 -1.04
C HIS A 42 2.86 9.12 -2.37
N LEU A 43 3.03 10.08 -3.24
CA LEU A 43 2.27 10.15 -4.48
C LEU A 43 2.54 8.98 -5.44
N GLU A 44 3.81 8.56 -5.54
CA GLU A 44 4.14 7.45 -6.41
C GLU A 44 3.45 6.16 -5.95
N LEU A 45 3.50 5.91 -4.65
CA LEU A 45 2.88 4.73 -4.08
C LEU A 45 1.37 4.81 -4.25
N LEU A 46 0.80 5.98 -4.02
CA LEU A 46 -0.63 6.20 -4.18
C LEU A 46 -1.06 5.92 -5.62
N GLN A 47 -0.31 6.45 -6.57
CA GLN A 47 -0.62 6.25 -7.98
C GLN A 47 -0.55 4.77 -8.35
N TRP A 48 0.49 4.10 -7.90
CA TRP A 48 0.63 2.67 -8.17
C TRP A 48 -0.55 1.89 -7.59
N ALA A 49 -0.93 2.23 -6.36
CA ALA A 49 -2.05 1.54 -5.70
C ALA A 49 -3.35 1.72 -6.47
N VAL A 50 -3.63 2.94 -6.88
CA VAL A 50 -4.84 3.23 -7.64
C VAL A 50 -4.85 2.49 -8.96
N GLU A 51 -3.71 2.45 -9.64
CA GLU A 51 -3.62 1.74 -10.92
C GLU A 51 -3.83 0.24 -10.77
N HIS A 52 -3.52 -0.30 -9.60
CA HIS A 52 -3.66 -1.74 -9.35
C HIS A 52 -4.94 -2.09 -8.59
N GLY A 53 -5.86 -1.17 -8.53
CA GLY A 53 -7.18 -1.45 -8.03
C GLY A 53 -7.36 -1.31 -6.53
N ALA A 54 -6.57 -0.48 -5.88
CA ALA A 54 -6.76 -0.24 -4.45
C ALA A 54 -8.12 0.43 -4.21
N PRO A 55 -8.82 0.04 -3.15
CA PRO A 55 -10.11 0.64 -2.84
C PRO A 55 -10.04 2.12 -2.58
#